data_40bd0cd1d7f8ff9bc654a74b15d676b7
#
_entry.id   40bd0cd1d7f8ff9bc654a74b15d676b7
#
_cell.length_a   1.000
_cell.length_b   1.000
_cell.length_c   1.000
_cell.angle_alpha   90.00
_cell.angle_beta   90.00
_cell.angle_gamma   90.00
#
_symmetry.space_group_name_H-M   'P 1'
#
loop_
_entity.id
_entity.type
_entity.pdbx_description
1 polymer ?
#
loop_
_entity_poly.entity_id
_entity_poly.type
_entity_poly.pdbx_seq_one_letter_code
_entity_poly.pdbx_strand_id
1 'polypeptide(L)'
;MPATIYIVLGLPDSGRRDLVLDLVENGLPPEEKITLIHAKDACPDLAEDRLLQSRPVEIKTFTFKEGHFDGLPDPLHGEGTWFLLPDGRLNLIDQMEALRDWFRSRNCFPARVLLTVHCALAAENKLAAEWHDAAVYFSDYVFLNRREGVSAGWIQAFENKFKEAFFPCKFERLRKGSVKNPATVLYPEARRMTLIFDDLDAIDTLEIDEDNLPEEPFDLTVKEDPYFERMRGGRRCKSVPHPREFLPEANEALGL
;
A
#
# COMPACT_ATOMS: atom_id res chain seq x y z
N MET A 1 -7.81 14.81 -17.09
CA MET A 1 -7.67 14.85 -15.61
C MET A 1 -6.49 13.95 -15.26
N PRO A 2 -5.69 14.25 -14.24
CA PRO A 2 -4.62 13.35 -13.82
C PRO A 2 -5.18 11.97 -13.46
N ALA A 3 -4.34 10.93 -13.55
CA ALA A 3 -4.74 9.57 -13.22
C ALA A 3 -5.11 9.43 -11.73
N THR A 4 -6.15 8.64 -11.44
CA THR A 4 -6.50 8.25 -10.07
C THR A 4 -5.70 7.02 -9.68
N ILE A 5 -4.83 7.12 -8.66
CA ILE A 5 -3.85 6.09 -8.33
C ILE A 5 -4.24 5.34 -7.06
N TYR A 6 -4.32 4.01 -7.16
CA TYR A 6 -4.45 3.10 -6.02
C TYR A 6 -3.15 2.33 -5.84
N ILE A 7 -2.56 2.38 -4.64
CA ILE A 7 -1.42 1.53 -4.29
C ILE A 7 -1.97 0.22 -3.74
N VAL A 8 -1.49 -0.93 -4.24
CA VAL A 8 -1.94 -2.26 -3.79
C VAL A 8 -0.77 -3.01 -3.18
N LEU A 9 -0.69 -2.97 -1.85
CA LEU A 9 0.33 -3.64 -1.05
C LEU A 9 -0.02 -5.13 -0.85
N GLY A 10 0.99 -5.91 -0.60
CA GLY A 10 0.87 -7.32 -0.23
C GLY A 10 2.09 -8.13 -0.66
N LEU A 11 2.33 -9.23 0.04
CA LEU A 11 3.36 -10.20 -0.30
C LEU A 11 3.00 -10.95 -1.59
N PRO A 12 3.94 -11.64 -2.24
CA PRO A 12 3.62 -12.60 -3.30
C PRO A 12 2.49 -13.53 -2.88
N ASP A 13 1.68 -13.96 -3.82
CA ASP A 13 0.53 -14.86 -3.62
C ASP A 13 -0.56 -14.40 -2.65
N SER A 14 -0.47 -13.18 -2.12
CA SER A 14 -1.52 -12.64 -1.26
C SER A 14 -2.86 -12.36 -1.99
N GLY A 15 -2.89 -12.40 -3.34
CA GLY A 15 -4.07 -12.16 -4.17
C GLY A 15 -4.29 -10.70 -4.53
N ARG A 16 -3.21 -9.91 -4.67
CA ARG A 16 -3.29 -8.49 -5.09
C ARG A 16 -3.96 -8.33 -6.45
N ARG A 17 -3.60 -9.17 -7.42
CA ARG A 17 -4.17 -9.11 -8.77
C ARG A 17 -5.61 -9.61 -8.82
N ASP A 18 -5.97 -10.61 -7.99
CA ASP A 18 -7.37 -11.02 -7.82
C ASP A 18 -8.23 -9.85 -7.33
N LEU A 19 -7.71 -9.08 -6.35
CA LEU A 19 -8.37 -7.86 -5.85
C LEU A 19 -8.52 -6.81 -6.97
N VAL A 20 -7.46 -6.53 -7.73
CA VAL A 20 -7.50 -5.56 -8.85
C VAL A 20 -8.51 -6.01 -9.89
N LEU A 21 -8.52 -7.29 -10.28
CA LEU A 21 -9.49 -7.85 -11.23
C LEU A 21 -10.92 -7.58 -10.76
N ASP A 22 -11.25 -7.90 -9.51
CA ASP A 22 -12.60 -7.68 -8.96
C ASP A 22 -12.99 -6.19 -8.92
N LEU A 23 -12.05 -5.31 -8.52
CA LEU A 23 -12.29 -3.87 -8.49
C LEU A 23 -12.53 -3.30 -9.90
N VAL A 24 -11.80 -3.79 -10.88
CA VAL A 24 -11.93 -3.36 -12.29
C VAL A 24 -13.24 -3.87 -12.88
N GLU A 25 -13.56 -5.15 -12.70
CA GLU A 25 -14.77 -5.78 -13.30
C GLU A 25 -16.07 -5.28 -12.66
N ASN A 26 -16.06 -5.08 -11.32
CA ASN A 26 -17.28 -4.82 -10.56
C ASN A 26 -17.36 -3.42 -9.93
N GLY A 27 -16.28 -2.63 -10.01
CA GLY A 27 -16.21 -1.32 -9.36
C GLY A 27 -16.01 -0.13 -10.29
N LEU A 28 -15.50 -0.35 -11.51
CA LEU A 28 -15.22 0.71 -12.47
C LEU A 28 -16.13 0.65 -13.69
N PRO A 29 -16.50 1.80 -14.27
CA PRO A 29 -17.26 1.86 -15.51
C PRO A 29 -16.55 1.10 -16.65
N PRO A 30 -17.28 0.49 -17.59
CA PRO A 30 -16.68 -0.26 -18.70
C PRO A 30 -15.74 0.56 -19.60
N GLU A 31 -16.00 1.87 -19.72
CA GLU A 31 -15.21 2.83 -20.50
C GLU A 31 -13.97 3.36 -19.79
N GLU A 32 -13.82 3.09 -18.48
CA GLU A 32 -12.68 3.56 -17.70
C GLU A 32 -11.37 3.00 -18.24
N LYS A 33 -10.40 3.88 -18.46
CA LYS A 33 -9.04 3.49 -18.85
C LYS A 33 -8.30 2.93 -17.64
N ILE A 34 -7.74 1.75 -17.78
CA ILE A 34 -7.05 1.07 -16.69
C ILE A 34 -5.57 0.94 -17.02
N THR A 35 -4.72 1.30 -16.06
CA THR A 35 -3.29 1.01 -16.12
C THR A 35 -2.89 0.16 -14.90
N LEU A 36 -2.31 -1.00 -15.14
CA LEU A 36 -1.69 -1.85 -14.14
C LEU A 36 -0.18 -1.61 -14.14
N ILE A 37 0.38 -1.23 -12.99
CA ILE A 37 1.80 -0.89 -12.84
C ILE A 37 2.42 -1.83 -11.82
N HIS A 38 3.41 -2.63 -12.22
CA HIS A 38 4.07 -3.58 -11.33
C HIS A 38 5.58 -3.70 -11.61
N ALA A 39 6.30 -4.38 -10.73
CA ALA A 39 7.73 -4.62 -10.94
C ALA A 39 7.98 -5.41 -12.23
N LYS A 40 9.02 -5.06 -12.98
CA LYS A 40 9.38 -5.70 -14.25
C LYS A 40 9.59 -7.21 -14.12
N ASP A 41 10.13 -7.64 -12.97
CA ASP A 41 10.44 -9.04 -12.69
C ASP A 41 9.29 -9.76 -11.94
N ALA A 42 8.10 -9.14 -11.88
CA ALA A 42 6.92 -9.79 -11.33
C ALA A 42 6.39 -10.81 -12.34
N CYS A 43 6.24 -12.06 -11.92
CA CYS A 43 5.62 -13.07 -12.77
C CYS A 43 4.13 -12.75 -12.96
N PRO A 44 3.62 -12.76 -14.21
CA PRO A 44 2.18 -12.74 -14.47
C PRO A 44 1.48 -13.92 -13.77
N ASP A 45 0.23 -13.70 -13.42
CA ASP A 45 -0.62 -14.76 -12.85
C ASP A 45 -1.97 -14.85 -13.58
N LEU A 46 -2.75 -15.88 -13.25
CA LEU A 46 -4.04 -16.12 -13.89
C LEU A 46 -5.03 -14.95 -13.74
N ALA A 47 -4.91 -14.15 -12.68
CA ALA A 47 -5.77 -12.99 -12.48
C ALA A 47 -5.41 -11.86 -13.46
N GLU A 48 -4.12 -11.66 -13.74
CA GLU A 48 -3.65 -10.70 -14.74
C GLU A 48 -4.09 -11.13 -16.16
N ASP A 49 -3.93 -12.40 -16.50
CA ASP A 49 -4.40 -12.93 -17.79
C ASP A 49 -5.90 -12.72 -17.97
N ARG A 50 -6.69 -12.98 -16.94
CA ARG A 50 -8.14 -12.74 -16.95
C ARG A 50 -8.48 -11.26 -17.08
N LEU A 51 -7.77 -10.39 -16.39
CA LEU A 51 -7.94 -8.95 -16.46
C LEU A 51 -7.70 -8.45 -17.90
N LEU A 52 -6.62 -8.90 -18.55
CA LEU A 52 -6.31 -8.56 -19.94
C LEU A 52 -7.33 -9.09 -20.95
N GLN A 53 -7.98 -10.22 -20.63
CA GLN A 53 -9.06 -10.78 -21.48
C GLN A 53 -10.39 -10.07 -21.26
N SER A 54 -10.66 -9.54 -20.05
CA SER A 54 -11.96 -8.95 -19.71
C SER A 54 -12.13 -7.55 -20.29
N ARG A 55 -11.06 -6.76 -20.37
CA ARG A 55 -11.10 -5.39 -20.91
C ARG A 55 -9.69 -4.87 -21.26
N PRO A 56 -9.59 -3.80 -22.10
CA PRO A 56 -8.31 -3.19 -22.42
C PRO A 56 -7.64 -2.62 -21.16
N VAL A 57 -6.46 -3.14 -20.81
CA VAL A 57 -5.63 -2.69 -19.71
C VAL A 57 -4.24 -2.40 -20.25
N GLU A 58 -3.71 -1.22 -19.94
CA GLU A 58 -2.32 -0.89 -20.21
C GLU A 58 -1.44 -1.44 -19.09
N ILE A 59 -0.41 -2.23 -19.42
CA ILE A 59 0.58 -2.69 -18.47
C ILE A 59 1.81 -1.82 -18.57
N LYS A 60 2.25 -1.28 -17.42
CA LYS A 60 3.53 -0.57 -17.27
C LYS A 60 4.36 -1.25 -16.19
N THR A 61 5.66 -1.22 -16.37
CA THR A 61 6.57 -1.85 -15.42
C THR A 61 7.59 -0.86 -14.90
N PHE A 62 8.05 -1.10 -13.66
CA PHE A 62 9.14 -0.37 -13.04
C PHE A 62 10.22 -1.32 -12.52
N THR A 63 11.39 -0.77 -12.23
CA THR A 63 12.39 -1.41 -11.38
C THR A 63 12.59 -0.57 -10.12
N PHE A 64 12.89 -1.24 -8.99
CA PHE A 64 13.22 -0.55 -7.73
C PHE A 64 14.64 -0.91 -7.33
N LYS A 65 15.54 0.09 -7.34
CA LYS A 65 16.96 -0.09 -7.01
C LYS A 65 17.45 1.12 -6.21
N GLU A 66 18.31 0.87 -5.24
CA GLU A 66 18.99 1.92 -4.45
C GLU A 66 18.01 2.97 -3.86
N GLY A 67 16.82 2.53 -3.47
CA GLY A 67 15.80 3.41 -2.90
C GLY A 67 15.02 4.25 -3.92
N HIS A 68 15.13 3.97 -5.22
CA HIS A 68 14.44 4.72 -6.27
C HIS A 68 13.64 3.81 -7.20
N PHE A 69 12.50 4.33 -7.66
CA PHE A 69 11.74 3.73 -8.76
C PHE A 69 12.23 4.28 -10.10
N ASP A 70 12.58 3.38 -11.00
CA ASP A 70 12.87 3.69 -12.40
C ASP A 70 11.76 3.12 -13.29
N GLY A 71 11.26 3.94 -14.23
CA GLY A 71 10.19 3.54 -15.14
C GLY A 71 8.76 3.80 -14.64
N LEU A 72 8.55 4.39 -13.46
CA LEU A 72 7.20 4.82 -13.07
C LEU A 72 6.69 5.92 -14.02
N PRO A 73 5.50 5.75 -14.61
CA PRO A 73 4.93 6.74 -15.50
C PRO A 73 4.50 8.00 -14.74
N ASP A 74 4.53 9.16 -15.40
CA ASP A 74 4.08 10.41 -14.80
C ASP A 74 2.55 10.47 -14.73
N PRO A 75 1.93 10.56 -13.54
CA PRO A 75 0.49 10.57 -13.37
C PRO A 75 -0.17 11.86 -13.86
N LEU A 76 0.56 12.96 -13.93
CA LEU A 76 0.03 14.24 -14.42
C LEU A 76 -0.32 14.19 -15.93
N HIS A 77 0.35 13.31 -16.65
CA HIS A 77 0.09 13.02 -18.07
C HIS A 77 -0.69 11.72 -18.28
N GLY A 78 -1.13 11.09 -17.19
CA GLY A 78 -1.91 9.87 -17.22
C GLY A 78 -3.42 10.15 -17.27
N GLU A 79 -4.18 9.11 -17.62
CA GLU A 79 -5.63 9.15 -17.65
C GLU A 79 -6.19 7.91 -16.94
N GLY A 80 -7.43 8.04 -16.45
CA GLY A 80 -8.18 6.93 -15.88
C GLY A 80 -7.67 6.45 -14.52
N THR A 81 -7.83 5.17 -14.27
CA THR A 81 -7.52 4.54 -12.98
C THR A 81 -6.24 3.70 -13.08
N TRP A 82 -5.30 3.96 -12.18
CA TRP A 82 -4.03 3.25 -12.08
C TRP A 82 -3.96 2.42 -10.82
N PHE A 83 -3.56 1.16 -10.98
CA PHE A 83 -3.23 0.27 -9.88
C PHE A 83 -1.73 0.06 -9.84
N LEU A 84 -1.07 0.63 -8.84
CA LEU A 84 0.36 0.49 -8.60
C LEU A 84 0.62 -0.61 -7.57
N LEU A 85 1.31 -1.67 -7.97
CA LEU A 85 1.66 -2.82 -7.15
C LEU A 85 3.16 -2.79 -6.80
N PRO A 86 3.57 -2.23 -5.66
CA PRO A 86 4.95 -2.32 -5.19
C PRO A 86 5.42 -3.78 -5.09
N ASP A 87 6.72 -4.02 -5.22
CA ASP A 87 7.24 -5.39 -5.19
C ASP A 87 7.20 -5.97 -3.76
N GLY A 88 6.31 -6.92 -3.54
CA GLY A 88 6.16 -7.60 -2.24
C GLY A 88 7.36 -8.44 -1.80
N ARG A 89 8.41 -8.58 -2.62
CA ARG A 89 9.67 -9.27 -2.29
C ARG A 89 10.74 -8.32 -1.75
N LEU A 90 10.53 -7.01 -1.89
CA LEU A 90 11.49 -5.99 -1.48
C LEU A 90 11.08 -5.32 -0.17
N ASN A 91 11.99 -4.53 0.39
CA ASN A 91 11.73 -3.81 1.64
C ASN A 91 10.53 -2.86 1.48
N LEU A 92 9.51 -3.07 2.32
CA LEU A 92 8.29 -2.26 2.30
C LEU A 92 8.58 -0.78 2.55
N ILE A 93 9.37 -0.49 3.59
CA ILE A 93 9.57 0.89 4.05
C ILE A 93 10.38 1.69 3.04
N ASP A 94 11.38 1.08 2.42
CA ASP A 94 12.17 1.75 1.38
C ASP A 94 11.31 2.11 0.17
N GLN A 95 10.38 1.21 -0.23
CA GLN A 95 9.45 1.49 -1.31
C GLN A 95 8.43 2.58 -0.92
N MET A 96 7.90 2.56 0.33
CA MET A 96 6.94 3.58 0.79
C MET A 96 7.60 4.97 0.89
N GLU A 97 8.86 5.04 1.35
CA GLU A 97 9.64 6.29 1.38
C GLU A 97 9.86 6.84 -0.03
N ALA A 98 10.28 5.99 -0.97
CA ALA A 98 10.47 6.39 -2.36
C ALA A 98 9.16 6.78 -3.06
N LEU A 99 8.03 6.11 -2.76
CA LEU A 99 6.71 6.50 -3.27
C LEU A 99 6.27 7.86 -2.71
N ARG A 100 6.47 8.11 -1.42
CA ARG A 100 6.23 9.43 -0.82
C ARG A 100 6.94 10.52 -1.62
N ASP A 101 8.23 10.34 -1.87
CA ASP A 101 9.06 11.34 -2.56
C ASP A 101 8.64 11.48 -4.04
N TRP A 102 8.28 10.36 -4.68
CA TRP A 102 7.76 10.35 -6.03
C TRP A 102 6.42 11.11 -6.16
N PHE A 103 5.49 10.91 -5.23
CA PHE A 103 4.21 11.61 -5.19
C PHE A 103 4.40 13.11 -4.90
N ARG A 104 5.20 13.45 -3.88
CA ARG A 104 5.48 14.84 -3.50
C ARG A 104 6.12 15.63 -4.62
N SER A 105 7.09 15.03 -5.34
CA SER A 105 7.77 15.71 -6.47
C SER A 105 6.81 16.06 -7.63
N ARG A 106 5.62 15.47 -7.67
CA ARG A 106 4.60 15.68 -8.70
C ARG A 106 3.34 16.38 -8.18
N ASN A 107 3.35 16.75 -6.92
CA ASN A 107 2.19 17.36 -6.24
C ASN A 107 0.91 16.54 -6.49
N CYS A 108 0.99 15.24 -6.28
CA CYS A 108 -0.13 14.31 -6.40
C CYS A 108 -0.14 13.31 -5.25
N PHE A 109 -1.25 12.63 -5.04
CA PHE A 109 -1.48 11.76 -3.91
C PHE A 109 -2.20 10.48 -4.36
N PRO A 110 -1.97 9.34 -3.70
CA PRO A 110 -2.74 8.14 -3.97
C PRO A 110 -4.18 8.33 -3.47
N ALA A 111 -5.14 7.91 -4.28
CA ALA A 111 -6.56 7.88 -3.88
C ALA A 111 -6.77 6.99 -2.65
N ARG A 112 -6.11 5.82 -2.64
CA ARG A 112 -6.05 4.91 -1.49
C ARG A 112 -4.84 4.00 -1.55
N VAL A 113 -4.47 3.50 -0.37
CA VAL A 113 -3.55 2.38 -0.20
C VAL A 113 -4.35 1.16 0.25
N LEU A 114 -4.35 0.11 -0.54
CA LEU A 114 -5.03 -1.15 -0.34
C LEU A 114 -4.02 -2.22 0.05
N LEU A 115 -4.35 -3.07 1.01
CA LEU A 115 -3.48 -4.18 1.44
C LEU A 115 -4.19 -5.51 1.30
N THR A 116 -3.56 -6.49 0.67
CA THR A 116 -3.98 -7.89 0.77
C THR A 116 -3.09 -8.64 1.75
N VAL A 117 -3.69 -9.13 2.84
CA VAL A 117 -3.02 -9.94 3.86
C VAL A 117 -3.05 -11.40 3.46
N HIS A 118 -1.88 -12.03 3.40
CA HIS A 118 -1.76 -13.50 3.29
C HIS A 118 -1.94 -14.13 4.68
N CYS A 119 -3.20 -14.39 5.09
CA CYS A 119 -3.51 -14.78 6.46
C CYS A 119 -2.83 -16.09 6.90
N ALA A 120 -2.77 -17.10 6.03
CA ALA A 120 -2.11 -18.37 6.37
C ALA A 120 -0.62 -18.14 6.68
N LEU A 121 0.09 -17.40 5.82
CA LEU A 121 1.50 -17.08 6.04
C LEU A 121 1.71 -16.27 7.32
N ALA A 122 0.88 -15.25 7.57
CA ALA A 122 0.97 -14.43 8.78
C ALA A 122 0.62 -15.20 10.06
N ALA A 123 -0.24 -16.22 9.97
CA ALA A 123 -0.58 -17.07 11.12
C ALA A 123 0.56 -18.05 11.49
N GLU A 124 1.33 -18.50 10.50
CA GLU A 124 2.39 -19.49 10.67
C GLU A 124 3.77 -18.85 10.92
N ASN A 125 3.99 -17.63 10.41
CA ASN A 125 5.31 -16.98 10.44
C ASN A 125 5.24 -15.61 11.12
N LYS A 126 5.96 -15.46 12.22
CA LYS A 126 6.02 -14.23 13.02
C LYS A 126 6.58 -13.05 12.23
N LEU A 127 7.60 -13.23 11.41
CA LEU A 127 8.20 -12.15 10.61
C LEU A 127 7.22 -11.67 9.54
N ALA A 128 6.48 -12.59 8.92
CA ALA A 128 5.40 -12.25 8.00
C ALA A 128 4.28 -11.47 8.71
N ALA A 129 3.92 -11.85 9.94
CA ALA A 129 2.95 -11.09 10.74
C ALA A 129 3.43 -9.67 11.03
N GLU A 130 4.69 -9.50 11.46
CA GLU A 130 5.31 -8.19 11.70
C GLU A 130 5.38 -7.33 10.43
N TRP A 131 5.64 -7.94 9.27
CA TRP A 131 5.58 -7.25 7.98
C TRP A 131 4.16 -6.73 7.67
N HIS A 132 3.15 -7.60 7.87
CA HIS A 132 1.75 -7.18 7.67
C HIS A 132 1.32 -6.10 8.66
N ASP A 133 1.80 -6.13 9.91
CA ASP A 133 1.54 -5.06 10.88
C ASP A 133 2.02 -3.69 10.37
N ALA A 134 3.21 -3.65 9.80
CA ALA A 134 3.73 -2.43 9.18
C ALA A 134 2.92 -2.04 7.95
N ALA A 135 2.54 -2.99 7.10
CA ALA A 135 1.74 -2.72 5.91
C ALA A 135 0.35 -2.17 6.25
N VAL A 136 -0.29 -2.65 7.33
CA VAL A 136 -1.57 -2.12 7.82
C VAL A 136 -1.46 -0.65 8.21
N TYR A 137 -0.34 -0.23 8.81
CA TYR A 137 -0.11 1.17 9.18
C TYR A 137 -0.18 2.14 7.99
N PHE A 138 0.26 1.69 6.82
CA PHE A 138 0.23 2.48 5.58
C PHE A 138 -1.10 2.38 4.82
N SER A 139 -2.04 1.55 5.26
CA SER A 139 -3.19 1.15 4.44
C SER A 139 -4.50 1.80 4.88
N ASP A 140 -5.32 2.18 3.89
CA ASP A 140 -6.70 2.67 4.07
C ASP A 140 -7.70 1.51 4.15
N TYR A 141 -7.41 0.42 3.44
CA TYR A 141 -8.26 -0.77 3.36
C TYR A 141 -7.42 -2.04 3.46
N VAL A 142 -7.81 -2.95 4.32
CA VAL A 142 -7.09 -4.21 4.60
C VAL A 142 -7.97 -5.39 4.27
N PHE A 143 -7.56 -6.17 3.27
CA PHE A 143 -8.27 -7.35 2.80
C PHE A 143 -7.64 -8.62 3.34
N LEU A 144 -8.38 -9.36 4.14
CA LEU A 144 -7.95 -10.64 4.69
C LEU A 144 -8.22 -11.74 3.66
N ASN A 145 -7.16 -12.23 3.05
CA ASN A 145 -7.18 -13.25 1.99
C ASN A 145 -6.34 -14.48 2.39
N ARG A 146 -6.33 -15.52 1.57
CA ARG A 146 -5.57 -16.75 1.84
C ARG A 146 -5.78 -17.26 3.27
N ARG A 147 -7.05 -17.46 3.63
CA ARG A 147 -7.48 -17.82 5.00
C ARG A 147 -7.62 -19.32 5.21
N GLU A 148 -7.25 -20.14 4.25
CA GLU A 148 -7.32 -21.59 4.29
C GLU A 148 -6.45 -22.10 5.46
N GLY A 149 -7.03 -22.92 6.34
CA GLY A 149 -6.37 -23.45 7.53
C GLY A 149 -6.24 -22.47 8.71
N VAL A 150 -6.61 -21.21 8.55
CA VAL A 150 -6.51 -20.19 9.62
C VAL A 150 -7.75 -20.22 10.50
N SER A 151 -7.56 -20.26 11.82
CA SER A 151 -8.67 -20.24 12.77
C SER A 151 -9.41 -18.91 12.78
N ALA A 152 -10.74 -18.96 12.99
CA ALA A 152 -11.54 -17.75 13.15
C ALA A 152 -11.07 -16.87 14.32
N GLY A 153 -10.53 -17.48 15.37
CA GLY A 153 -9.96 -16.78 16.52
C GLY A 153 -8.72 -15.94 16.14
N TRP A 154 -7.83 -16.48 15.31
CA TRP A 154 -6.67 -15.72 14.81
C TRP A 154 -7.11 -14.52 13.97
N ILE A 155 -8.04 -14.73 13.03
CA ILE A 155 -8.57 -13.66 12.18
C ILE A 155 -9.15 -12.53 13.05
N GLN A 156 -9.94 -12.89 14.06
CA GLN A 156 -10.56 -11.91 14.96
C GLN A 156 -9.51 -11.19 15.81
N ALA A 157 -8.51 -11.90 16.32
CA ALA A 157 -7.41 -11.32 17.08
C ALA A 157 -6.59 -10.33 16.23
N PHE A 158 -6.31 -10.70 14.97
CA PHE A 158 -5.62 -9.82 14.02
C PHE A 158 -6.41 -8.52 13.78
N GLU A 159 -7.71 -8.60 13.50
CA GLU A 159 -8.56 -7.41 13.33
C GLU A 159 -8.64 -6.57 14.61
N ASN A 160 -8.82 -7.20 15.78
CA ASN A 160 -9.00 -6.51 17.06
C ASN A 160 -7.75 -5.74 17.47
N LYS A 161 -6.56 -6.28 17.23
CA LYS A 161 -5.28 -5.63 17.52
C LYS A 161 -5.24 -4.20 16.99
N PHE A 162 -5.71 -3.97 15.76
CA PHE A 162 -5.70 -2.66 15.13
C PHE A 162 -6.88 -1.80 15.56
N LYS A 163 -8.04 -2.40 15.79
CA LYS A 163 -9.22 -1.69 16.32
C LYS A 163 -8.96 -1.13 17.71
N GLU A 164 -8.34 -1.92 18.59
CA GLU A 164 -7.95 -1.51 19.94
C GLU A 164 -6.87 -0.42 19.94
N ALA A 165 -6.02 -0.40 18.91
CA ALA A 165 -5.04 0.66 18.67
C ALA A 165 -5.60 1.85 17.87
N PHE A 166 -6.93 1.91 17.66
CA PHE A 166 -7.64 3.00 16.97
C PHE A 166 -7.18 3.26 15.52
N PHE A 167 -6.76 2.22 14.81
CA PHE A 167 -6.45 2.35 13.39
C PHE A 167 -7.71 2.68 12.58
N PRO A 168 -7.69 3.73 11.73
CA PRO A 168 -8.87 4.17 11.00
C PRO A 168 -9.17 3.30 9.77
N CYS A 169 -8.25 2.42 9.36
CA CYS A 169 -8.39 1.56 8.19
C CYS A 169 -9.56 0.59 8.32
N LYS A 170 -10.14 0.24 7.18
CA LYS A 170 -11.24 -0.73 7.12
C LYS A 170 -10.70 -2.13 6.87
N PHE A 171 -11.24 -3.12 7.58
CA PHE A 171 -10.95 -4.54 7.38
C PHE A 171 -12.09 -5.22 6.64
N GLU A 172 -11.76 -6.01 5.63
CA GLU A 172 -12.71 -6.85 4.91
C GLU A 172 -12.12 -8.23 4.62
N ARG A 173 -12.98 -9.26 4.70
CA ARG A 173 -12.60 -10.64 4.39
C ARG A 173 -12.98 -10.96 2.97
N LEU A 174 -12.00 -11.15 2.09
CA LEU A 174 -12.26 -11.52 0.70
C LEU A 174 -12.97 -12.87 0.62
N ARG A 175 -13.91 -12.96 -0.30
CA ARG A 175 -14.63 -14.19 -0.63
C ARG A 175 -14.29 -14.59 -2.07
N LYS A 176 -13.44 -15.60 -2.24
CA LYS A 176 -12.98 -16.05 -3.56
C LYS A 176 -12.36 -14.90 -4.40
N GLY A 177 -11.57 -14.05 -3.75
CA GLY A 177 -10.93 -12.90 -4.40
C GLY A 177 -11.81 -11.65 -4.52
N SER A 178 -13.12 -11.73 -4.22
CA SER A 178 -14.04 -10.60 -4.40
C SER A 178 -14.31 -9.83 -3.12
N VAL A 179 -14.47 -8.52 -3.28
CA VAL A 179 -14.87 -7.58 -2.22
C VAL A 179 -16.40 -7.46 -2.16
N LYS A 180 -16.89 -7.01 -1.01
CA LYS A 180 -18.32 -6.86 -0.79
C LYS A 180 -18.93 -5.69 -1.57
N ASN A 181 -18.20 -4.58 -1.64
CA ASN A 181 -18.64 -3.38 -2.36
C ASN A 181 -17.43 -2.66 -3.00
N PRO A 182 -17.11 -2.98 -4.28
CA PRO A 182 -15.99 -2.39 -4.99
C PRO A 182 -16.04 -0.86 -5.09
N ALA A 183 -17.22 -0.28 -5.30
CA ALA A 183 -17.37 1.17 -5.39
C ALA A 183 -16.97 1.90 -4.09
N THR A 184 -17.27 1.30 -2.93
CA THR A 184 -16.82 1.85 -1.64
C THR A 184 -15.30 1.77 -1.46
N VAL A 185 -14.68 0.70 -1.97
CA VAL A 185 -13.22 0.54 -1.95
C VAL A 185 -12.53 1.59 -2.83
N LEU A 186 -13.11 1.86 -3.99
CA LEU A 186 -12.59 2.83 -4.95
C LEU A 186 -12.95 4.29 -4.64
N TYR A 187 -13.78 4.55 -3.65
CA TYR A 187 -14.06 5.93 -3.24
C TYR A 187 -12.81 6.55 -2.60
N PRO A 188 -12.27 7.68 -3.10
CA PRO A 188 -11.01 8.27 -2.65
C PRO A 188 -11.19 8.94 -1.28
N GLU A 189 -10.89 8.21 -0.22
CA GLU A 189 -10.95 8.70 1.16
C GLU A 189 -9.79 8.10 1.95
N ALA A 190 -8.87 8.95 2.43
CA ALA A 190 -7.75 8.51 3.27
C ALA A 190 -8.24 8.00 4.63
N ARG A 191 -7.79 6.80 5.02
CA ARG A 191 -8.11 6.14 6.30
C ARG A 191 -6.91 5.37 6.83
N ARG A 192 -5.70 5.86 6.61
CA ARG A 192 -4.45 5.25 7.08
C ARG A 192 -3.91 5.96 8.31
N MET A 193 -3.05 5.28 9.06
CA MET A 193 -2.38 5.89 10.22
C MET A 193 -1.27 6.86 9.80
N THR A 194 -0.61 6.57 8.69
CA THR A 194 0.46 7.43 8.16
C THR A 194 -0.10 8.66 7.46
N LEU A 195 0.61 9.77 7.60
CA LEU A 195 0.32 11.04 6.90
C LEU A 195 1.29 11.30 5.74
N ILE A 196 2.12 10.32 5.36
CA ILE A 196 3.17 10.52 4.35
C ILE A 196 2.67 10.91 2.96
N PHE A 197 1.42 10.58 2.66
CA PHE A 197 0.74 10.89 1.40
C PHE A 197 -0.30 12.01 1.53
N ASP A 198 -0.41 12.63 2.69
CA ASP A 198 -1.39 13.69 2.89
C ASP A 198 -0.72 15.05 2.63
N ASP A 199 -1.51 16.04 2.23
CA ASP A 199 -1.03 17.42 2.19
C ASP A 199 -0.61 17.83 3.60
N LEU A 200 0.47 18.58 3.67
CA LEU A 200 0.79 19.29 4.90
C LEU A 200 -0.37 20.24 5.19
N ASP A 201 -0.96 20.13 6.35
CA ASP A 201 -2.02 21.06 6.75
C ASP A 201 -1.47 22.51 6.64
N ALA A 202 -2.33 23.44 6.22
CA ALA A 202 -1.91 24.85 6.17
C ALA A 202 -1.40 25.35 7.53
N ILE A 203 -1.84 24.73 8.63
CA ILE A 203 -1.35 24.99 9.99
C ILE A 203 0.12 24.56 10.15
N ASP A 204 0.56 23.45 9.50
CA ASP A 204 1.95 22.98 9.58
C ASP A 204 2.94 23.89 8.80
N THR A 205 2.41 24.77 7.95
CA THR A 205 3.19 25.75 7.16
C THR A 205 3.07 27.18 7.68
N LEU A 206 2.29 27.42 8.74
CA LEU A 206 2.18 28.75 9.34
C LEU A 206 3.51 29.10 10.02
N GLU A 207 4.13 30.18 9.56
CA GLU A 207 5.17 30.85 10.33
C GLU A 207 4.48 31.46 11.54
N ILE A 208 4.76 30.93 12.73
CA ILE A 208 4.25 31.45 13.99
C ILE A 208 5.15 32.61 14.38
N ASP A 209 4.59 33.80 14.34
CA ASP A 209 5.21 35.01 14.89
C ASP A 209 4.55 35.40 16.24
N GLU A 210 5.09 36.44 16.90
CA GLU A 210 4.62 36.88 18.22
C GLU A 210 3.15 37.34 18.21
N ASP A 211 2.60 37.70 17.04
CA ASP A 211 1.23 38.20 16.87
C ASP A 211 0.22 37.06 16.63
N ASN A 212 0.69 35.85 16.23
CA ASN A 212 -0.12 34.68 15.88
C ASN A 212 0.08 33.48 16.83
N LEU A 213 0.60 33.72 18.05
CA LEU A 213 0.77 32.65 19.03
C LEU A 213 -0.59 32.03 19.42
N PRO A 214 -0.75 30.71 19.27
CA PRO A 214 -1.97 30.04 19.73
C PRO A 214 -2.10 30.15 21.25
N GLU A 215 -3.32 30.27 21.76
CA GLU A 215 -3.62 30.44 23.20
C GLU A 215 -3.20 29.24 24.08
N GLU A 216 -2.94 28.08 23.49
CA GLU A 216 -2.45 26.87 24.17
C GLU A 216 -1.08 26.44 23.62
N PRO A 217 -0.21 25.80 24.44
CA PRO A 217 1.07 25.31 23.97
C PRO A 217 0.86 24.12 23.02
N PHE A 218 0.87 24.40 21.72
CA PHE A 218 0.90 23.36 20.69
C PHE A 218 2.34 22.85 20.48
N ASP A 219 2.51 21.53 20.44
CA ASP A 219 3.76 20.93 19.98
C ASP A 219 3.75 20.93 18.44
N LEU A 220 4.28 22.00 17.85
CA LEU A 220 4.37 22.22 16.41
C LEU A 220 5.52 21.46 15.73
N THR A 221 6.22 20.62 16.47
CA THR A 221 7.23 19.75 15.87
C THR A 221 6.53 18.75 14.95
N VAL A 222 6.72 18.90 13.63
CA VAL A 222 6.34 17.88 12.65
C VAL A 222 7.07 16.60 13.01
N LYS A 223 6.37 15.65 13.63
CA LYS A 223 6.94 14.36 13.99
C LYS A 223 7.16 13.58 12.70
N GLU A 224 8.40 13.18 12.47
CA GLU A 224 8.70 12.25 11.38
C GLU A 224 7.90 10.95 11.56
N ASP A 225 7.44 10.36 10.46
CA ASP A 225 6.74 9.08 10.48
C ASP A 225 7.60 8.02 11.21
N PRO A 226 7.07 7.29 12.21
CA PRO A 226 7.84 6.38 13.04
C PRO A 226 8.57 5.27 12.27
N TYR A 227 8.15 4.97 11.04
CA TYR A 227 8.86 4.03 10.18
C TYR A 227 9.99 4.67 9.37
N PHE A 228 10.02 6.00 9.24
CA PHE A 228 11.06 6.73 8.50
C PHE A 228 12.09 7.36 9.42
N GLU A 229 11.74 7.58 10.69
CA GLU A 229 12.65 8.10 11.70
C GLU A 229 13.95 7.29 11.76
N ARG A 230 15.09 8.00 11.76
CA ARG A 230 16.43 7.40 11.74
C ARG A 230 17.24 7.78 12.97
N MET A 231 17.97 6.83 13.52
CA MET A 231 18.98 7.07 14.53
C MET A 231 20.16 7.85 13.95
N ARG A 232 21.02 8.43 14.80
CA ARG A 232 22.23 9.16 14.41
C ARG A 232 23.17 8.40 13.46
N GLY A 233 23.10 7.07 13.41
CA GLY A 233 23.87 6.21 12.52
C GLY A 233 23.15 5.87 11.18
N GLY A 234 22.02 6.53 10.86
CA GLY A 234 21.26 6.31 9.63
C GLY A 234 20.34 5.08 9.66
N ARG A 235 20.41 4.24 10.70
CA ARG A 235 19.52 3.08 10.87
C ARG A 235 18.13 3.56 11.27
N ARG A 236 17.07 2.95 10.70
CA ARG A 236 15.68 3.25 11.09
C ARG A 236 15.41 2.90 12.56
N CYS A 237 14.67 3.74 13.25
CA CYS A 237 14.26 3.51 14.65
C CYS A 237 13.32 2.29 14.73
N LYS A 238 12.42 2.12 13.76
CA LYS A 238 11.51 0.99 13.66
C LYS A 238 11.86 0.13 12.44
N SER A 239 12.29 -1.10 12.67
CA SER A 239 12.62 -2.05 11.60
C SER A 239 11.39 -2.88 11.22
N VAL A 240 11.31 -3.24 9.94
CA VAL A 240 10.33 -4.20 9.40
C VAL A 240 11.10 -5.35 8.79
N PRO A 241 10.70 -6.61 9.04
CA PRO A 241 11.36 -7.78 8.46
C PRO A 241 11.41 -7.68 6.93
N HIS A 242 12.55 -8.02 6.34
CA HIS A 242 12.65 -8.08 4.89
C HIS A 242 12.00 -9.37 4.38
N PRO A 243 11.19 -9.34 3.31
CA PRO A 243 10.51 -10.54 2.79
C PRO A 243 11.43 -11.73 2.53
N ARG A 244 12.68 -11.51 2.11
CA ARG A 244 13.69 -12.58 1.95
C ARG A 244 14.00 -13.39 3.22
N GLU A 245 13.66 -12.88 4.40
CA GLU A 245 13.89 -13.56 5.67
C GLU A 245 12.86 -14.67 5.93
N PHE A 246 11.71 -14.60 5.26
CA PHE A 246 10.60 -15.53 5.46
C PHE A 246 9.93 -16.04 4.17
N LEU A 247 10.35 -15.55 2.99
CA LEU A 247 9.91 -16.03 1.68
C LEU A 247 11.10 -16.69 0.97
N PRO A 248 11.20 -18.03 0.93
CA PRO A 248 12.32 -18.72 0.27
C PRO A 248 12.45 -18.40 -1.21
N GLU A 249 11.33 -18.23 -1.91
CA GLU A 249 11.29 -17.90 -3.34
C GLU A 249 11.80 -16.47 -3.65
N ALA A 250 11.80 -15.56 -2.67
CA ALA A 250 12.36 -14.22 -2.86
C ALA A 250 13.89 -14.26 -3.04
N ASN A 251 14.58 -15.29 -2.54
CA ASN A 251 16.02 -15.46 -2.68
C ASN A 251 16.40 -15.95 -4.09
N GLU A 252 15.63 -16.85 -4.68
CA GLU A 252 15.88 -17.37 -6.04
C GLU A 252 15.66 -16.29 -7.11
N ALA A 253 14.66 -15.43 -6.94
CA ALA A 253 14.35 -14.36 -7.88
C ALA A 253 15.39 -13.22 -7.89
N LEU A 254 16.18 -13.07 -6.81
CA LEU A 254 17.21 -12.04 -6.68
C LEU A 254 18.63 -12.55 -7.02
N GLY A 255 18.78 -13.86 -7.35
CA GLY A 255 20.06 -14.46 -7.75
C GLY A 255 21.11 -14.48 -6.64
N LEU A 256 20.67 -14.59 -5.37
CA LEU A 256 21.50 -14.68 -4.17
C LEU A 256 21.55 -16.12 -3.61
#